data_55c6d538b6cef66cec22f41b23cd9ca5
#
_entry.id   55c6d538b6cef66cec22f41b23cd9ca5
#
_cell.length_a   1.000
_cell.length_b   1.000
_cell.length_c   1.000
_cell.angle_alpha   90.00
_cell.angle_beta   90.00
_cell.angle_gamma   90.00
#
_symmetry.space_group_name_H-M   'P 1'
#
loop_
_entity.id
_entity.type
_entity.pdbx_description
1 polymer ?
#
loop_
_entity_poly.entity_id
_entity_poly.type
_entity_poly.pdbx_seq_one_letter_code
_entity_poly.pdbx_strand_id
1 'polypeptide(L)'
;MIKWKDDNDIFGRMLVLTNNTLFNNLRNAVDNHDANLRDALSWGQLKSKRWLVDELEKIDLPLGTIFLCAGWYATLAAMLFKSKCSIDKIRSFDIDDHCLEIADTINRDYVKIDWQFKAITQDIMDINYNTHTWQTWSKANNRMSRDITDSPNTVINTSCEHIEDFAEWYSKIPNQTIVVLQSNNYFEIEDHINCSKNILEFAKQTPMTDCLYSGVLEL
;
A
#
# COMPACT_ATOMS: atom_id res chain seq x y z
N MET A 1 -13.34 14.27 -21.95
CA MET A 1 -13.21 15.76 -21.87
C MET A 1 -12.99 16.09 -20.41
N ILE A 2 -11.87 16.72 -20.06
CA ILE A 2 -11.54 17.12 -18.67
C ILE A 2 -12.46 18.28 -18.33
N LYS A 3 -13.33 18.13 -17.32
CA LYS A 3 -14.11 19.25 -16.78
C LYS A 3 -13.21 20.07 -15.87
N TRP A 4 -12.89 21.28 -16.25
CA TRP A 4 -12.22 22.25 -15.40
C TRP A 4 -13.22 22.70 -14.34
N LYS A 5 -12.97 22.41 -13.07
CA LYS A 5 -13.94 22.70 -12.00
C LYS A 5 -13.77 24.10 -11.42
N ASP A 6 -12.55 24.54 -11.20
CA ASP A 6 -12.22 25.87 -10.70
C ASP A 6 -10.73 26.20 -10.85
N ASP A 7 -10.33 27.40 -10.45
CA ASP A 7 -8.94 27.86 -10.49
C ASP A 7 -8.02 27.13 -9.48
N ASN A 8 -8.58 26.34 -8.56
CA ASN A 8 -7.84 25.59 -7.53
C ASN A 8 -7.63 24.12 -7.88
N ASP A 9 -8.11 23.65 -9.04
CA ASP A 9 -7.92 22.26 -9.48
C ASP A 9 -6.44 21.96 -9.85
N ILE A 10 -5.61 21.84 -8.82
CA ILE A 10 -4.18 21.57 -8.98
C ILE A 10 -3.91 20.23 -9.68
N PHE A 11 -4.69 19.19 -9.38
CA PHE A 11 -4.51 17.87 -10.00
C PHE A 11 -4.85 17.88 -11.48
N GLY A 12 -5.91 18.58 -11.88
CA GLY A 12 -6.24 18.78 -13.30
C GLY A 12 -5.14 19.54 -14.05
N ARG A 13 -4.56 20.55 -13.44
CA ARG A 13 -3.43 21.30 -14.02
C ARG A 13 -2.19 20.42 -14.15
N MET A 14 -1.85 19.63 -13.13
CA MET A 14 -0.74 18.70 -13.14
C MET A 14 -0.94 17.59 -14.18
N LEU A 15 -2.17 17.10 -14.38
CA LEU A 15 -2.49 16.14 -15.43
C LEU A 15 -2.16 16.72 -16.83
N VAL A 16 -2.60 17.95 -17.10
CA VAL A 16 -2.33 18.61 -18.39
C VAL A 16 -0.84 18.86 -18.59
N LEU A 17 -0.15 19.33 -17.53
CA LEU A 17 1.27 19.63 -17.59
C LEU A 17 2.13 18.38 -17.84
N THR A 18 1.80 17.26 -17.21
CA THR A 18 2.64 16.05 -17.18
C THR A 18 2.10 14.91 -18.05
N ASN A 19 0.86 15.00 -18.52
CA ASN A 19 0.09 13.90 -19.13
C ASN A 19 0.11 12.60 -18.28
N ASN A 20 0.20 12.72 -16.96
CA ASN A 20 0.26 11.59 -16.03
C ASN A 20 -1.13 11.31 -15.46
N THR A 21 -1.70 10.16 -15.80
CA THR A 21 -3.04 9.70 -15.40
C THR A 21 -3.23 9.62 -13.89
N LEU A 22 -2.16 9.47 -13.10
CA LEU A 22 -2.23 9.47 -11.64
C LEU A 22 -2.89 10.74 -11.09
N PHE A 23 -2.61 11.91 -11.69
CA PHE A 23 -3.23 13.16 -11.24
C PHE A 23 -4.75 13.18 -11.48
N ASN A 24 -5.21 12.57 -12.57
CA ASN A 24 -6.65 12.38 -12.78
C ASN A 24 -7.26 11.39 -11.78
N ASN A 25 -6.54 10.35 -11.42
CA ASN A 25 -7.00 9.37 -10.43
C ASN A 25 -7.08 9.99 -9.03
N LEU A 26 -6.07 10.77 -8.61
CA LEU A 26 -6.08 11.53 -7.36
C LEU A 26 -7.26 12.52 -7.30
N ARG A 27 -7.48 13.26 -8.38
CA ARG A 27 -8.63 14.17 -8.50
C ARG A 27 -9.96 13.43 -8.36
N ASN A 28 -10.11 12.28 -9.04
CA ASN A 28 -11.33 11.48 -8.93
C ASN A 28 -11.53 10.91 -7.52
N ALA A 29 -10.46 10.58 -6.80
CA ALA A 29 -10.55 10.12 -5.42
C ALA A 29 -11.13 11.21 -4.49
N VAL A 30 -10.71 12.46 -4.68
CA VAL A 30 -11.28 13.60 -3.93
C VAL A 30 -12.72 13.89 -4.35
N ASP A 31 -12.99 13.95 -5.66
CA ASP A 31 -14.27 14.39 -6.20
C ASP A 31 -15.42 13.40 -5.97
N ASN A 32 -15.13 12.11 -5.95
CA ASN A 32 -16.14 11.05 -5.95
C ASN A 32 -16.17 10.24 -4.65
N HIS A 33 -15.09 10.27 -3.85
CA HIS A 33 -14.95 9.42 -2.65
C HIS A 33 -14.53 10.21 -1.41
N ASP A 34 -14.51 11.54 -1.47
CA ASP A 34 -14.16 12.43 -0.35
C ASP A 34 -12.81 12.11 0.30
N ALA A 35 -11.84 11.72 -0.53
CA ALA A 35 -10.51 11.32 -0.05
C ALA A 35 -9.76 12.50 0.59
N ASN A 36 -9.33 12.34 1.84
CA ASN A 36 -8.45 13.29 2.50
C ASN A 36 -7.00 13.10 2.04
N LEU A 37 -6.63 13.70 0.91
CA LEU A 37 -5.27 13.59 0.38
C LEU A 37 -4.24 14.42 1.13
N ARG A 38 -4.65 15.33 2.02
CA ARG A 38 -3.71 16.21 2.74
C ARG A 38 -2.73 15.41 3.60
N ASP A 39 -3.25 14.41 4.30
CA ASP A 39 -2.43 13.52 5.11
C ASP A 39 -1.71 12.46 4.26
N ALA A 40 -2.44 11.77 3.37
CA ALA A 40 -1.90 10.75 2.50
C ALA A 40 -0.73 11.24 1.61
N LEU A 41 -0.68 12.53 1.30
CA LEU A 41 0.37 13.19 0.53
C LEU A 41 1.21 14.16 1.39
N SER A 42 1.20 14.00 2.71
CA SER A 42 2.09 14.77 3.59
C SER A 42 3.56 14.44 3.30
N TRP A 43 4.44 15.36 3.64
CA TRP A 43 5.88 15.16 3.41
C TRP A 43 6.43 13.92 4.13
N GLY A 44 5.96 13.64 5.35
CA GLY A 44 6.34 12.43 6.09
C GLY A 44 5.95 11.17 5.34
N GLN A 45 4.67 11.08 4.91
CA GLN A 45 4.15 9.93 4.15
C GLN A 45 4.87 9.75 2.80
N LEU A 46 5.08 10.83 2.05
CA LEU A 46 5.72 10.74 0.74
C LEU A 46 7.20 10.38 0.84
N LYS A 47 7.95 11.00 1.78
CA LYS A 47 9.38 10.74 1.96
C LYS A 47 9.65 9.33 2.44
N SER A 48 8.88 8.85 3.44
CA SER A 48 9.05 7.48 3.97
C SER A 48 8.78 6.42 2.90
N LYS A 49 7.68 6.56 2.14
CA LYS A 49 7.35 5.65 1.04
C LYS A 49 8.36 5.73 -0.11
N ARG A 50 8.82 6.94 -0.47
CA ARG A 50 9.83 7.09 -1.52
C ARG A 50 11.14 6.44 -1.13
N TRP A 51 11.61 6.68 0.10
CA TRP A 51 12.79 6.02 0.64
C TRP A 51 12.69 4.48 0.57
N LEU A 52 11.55 3.92 1.01
CA LEU A 52 11.31 2.47 0.94
C LEU A 52 11.43 1.97 -0.50
N VAL A 53 10.80 2.65 -1.46
CA VAL A 53 10.87 2.26 -2.88
C VAL A 53 12.31 2.35 -3.40
N ASP A 54 13.06 3.40 -3.04
CA ASP A 54 14.46 3.57 -3.45
C ASP A 54 15.37 2.46 -2.91
N GLU A 55 15.12 1.99 -1.67
CA GLU A 55 15.88 0.87 -1.10
C GLU A 55 15.49 -0.47 -1.75
N LEU A 56 14.21 -0.69 -2.06
CA LEU A 56 13.78 -1.88 -2.80
C LEU A 56 14.37 -1.94 -4.21
N GLU A 57 14.45 -0.80 -4.91
CA GLU A 57 15.11 -0.73 -6.23
C GLU A 57 16.60 -1.09 -6.16
N LYS A 58 17.29 -0.76 -5.05
CA LYS A 58 18.72 -1.10 -4.86
C LYS A 58 18.93 -2.59 -4.55
N ILE A 59 18.00 -3.19 -3.81
CA ILE A 59 18.02 -4.63 -3.48
C ILE A 59 17.83 -5.46 -4.75
N ASP A 60 17.05 -4.98 -5.72
CA ASP A 60 16.82 -5.56 -7.05
C ASP A 60 16.35 -7.03 -7.01
N LEU A 61 15.48 -7.36 -6.06
CA LEU A 61 14.83 -8.68 -5.99
C LEU A 61 13.44 -8.64 -6.63
N PRO A 62 13.00 -9.73 -7.28
CA PRO A 62 11.63 -9.83 -7.77
C PRO A 62 10.66 -9.83 -6.59
N LEU A 63 9.78 -8.82 -6.52
CA LEU A 63 8.77 -8.71 -5.46
C LEU A 63 7.52 -9.56 -5.75
N GLY A 64 7.27 -9.89 -7.02
CA GLY A 64 6.17 -10.76 -7.46
C GLY A 64 4.80 -10.24 -7.04
N THR A 65 4.00 -11.11 -6.42
CA THR A 65 2.70 -10.75 -5.83
C THR A 65 2.93 -10.15 -4.43
N ILE A 66 2.51 -8.90 -4.24
CA ILE A 66 2.65 -8.17 -2.99
C ILE A 66 1.33 -8.17 -2.22
N PHE A 67 1.37 -8.54 -0.93
CA PHE A 67 0.32 -8.22 0.02
C PHE A 67 0.74 -6.98 0.79
N LEU A 68 0.07 -5.86 0.52
CA LEU A 68 0.26 -4.58 1.20
C LEU A 68 -0.72 -4.50 2.36
N CYS A 69 -0.23 -4.69 3.57
CA CYS A 69 -1.00 -4.72 4.80
C CYS A 69 -1.16 -3.32 5.38
N ALA A 70 -2.34 -3.00 5.93
CA ALA A 70 -2.70 -1.67 6.41
C ALA A 70 -2.38 -0.60 5.35
N GLY A 71 -2.86 -0.86 4.12
CA GLY A 71 -2.44 -0.10 2.93
C GLY A 71 -3.09 1.27 2.80
N TRP A 72 -4.12 1.54 3.61
CA TRP A 72 -4.90 2.77 3.56
C TRP A 72 -5.32 3.12 2.12
N TYR A 73 -5.02 4.30 1.62
CA TYR A 73 -5.30 4.71 0.23
C TYR A 73 -4.34 4.11 -0.81
N ALA A 74 -3.46 3.20 -0.40
CA ALA A 74 -2.50 2.49 -1.25
C ALA A 74 -1.65 3.41 -2.15
N THR A 75 -1.25 4.58 -1.63
CA THR A 75 -0.34 5.50 -2.34
C THR A 75 1.02 4.88 -2.58
N LEU A 76 1.48 3.99 -1.69
CA LEU A 76 2.70 3.20 -1.89
C LEU A 76 2.59 2.30 -3.13
N ALA A 77 1.43 1.66 -3.37
CA ALA A 77 1.23 0.84 -4.56
C ALA A 77 1.42 1.64 -5.85
N ALA A 78 0.88 2.88 -5.90
CA ALA A 78 1.08 3.76 -7.04
C ALA A 78 2.56 4.12 -7.29
N MET A 79 3.37 4.25 -6.21
CA MET A 79 4.81 4.46 -6.32
C MET A 79 5.54 3.20 -6.80
N LEU A 80 5.21 2.04 -6.24
CA LEU A 80 5.80 0.75 -6.57
C LEU A 80 5.59 0.40 -8.05
N PHE A 81 4.37 0.53 -8.59
CA PHE A 81 4.10 0.27 -10.00
C PHE A 81 4.83 1.22 -10.97
N LYS A 82 5.29 2.38 -10.50
CA LYS A 82 6.07 3.34 -11.29
C LYS A 82 7.57 3.22 -11.07
N SER A 83 8.00 2.34 -10.18
CA SER A 83 9.39 2.06 -9.87
C SER A 83 9.98 1.05 -10.85
N LYS A 84 11.25 0.71 -10.67
CA LYS A 84 11.96 -0.35 -11.40
C LYS A 84 11.77 -1.73 -10.79
N CYS A 85 11.07 -1.83 -9.65
CA CYS A 85 10.83 -3.11 -8.98
C CYS A 85 10.03 -4.05 -9.89
N SER A 86 10.41 -5.31 -9.90
CA SER A 86 9.68 -6.36 -10.62
C SER A 86 8.46 -6.81 -9.80
N ILE A 87 7.27 -6.40 -10.23
CA ILE A 87 5.99 -6.60 -9.54
C ILE A 87 4.97 -7.20 -10.49
N ASP A 88 4.35 -8.30 -10.07
CA ASP A 88 3.27 -8.92 -10.83
C ASP A 88 1.92 -8.31 -10.45
N LYS A 89 1.62 -8.28 -9.14
CA LYS A 89 0.33 -7.83 -8.59
C LYS A 89 0.52 -7.20 -7.20
N ILE A 90 -0.43 -6.35 -6.82
CA ILE A 90 -0.57 -5.84 -5.44
C ILE A 90 -1.99 -6.07 -4.95
N ARG A 91 -2.13 -6.70 -3.78
CA ARG A 91 -3.35 -6.77 -2.98
C ARG A 91 -3.17 -5.89 -1.77
N SER A 92 -3.97 -4.84 -1.68
CA SER A 92 -3.90 -3.89 -0.57
C SER A 92 -5.02 -4.18 0.41
N PHE A 93 -4.67 -4.51 1.63
CA PHE A 93 -5.61 -4.84 2.69
C PHE A 93 -5.70 -3.69 3.68
N ASP A 94 -6.92 -3.35 4.06
CA ASP A 94 -7.19 -2.40 5.13
C ASP A 94 -8.48 -2.80 5.84
N ILE A 95 -8.60 -2.50 7.13
CA ILE A 95 -9.80 -2.79 7.90
C ILE A 95 -10.89 -1.75 7.64
N ASP A 96 -10.50 -0.54 7.25
CA ASP A 96 -11.42 0.55 6.93
C ASP A 96 -11.98 0.39 5.51
N ASP A 97 -13.28 0.14 5.41
CA ASP A 97 -13.98 -0.05 4.14
C ASP A 97 -14.04 1.23 3.27
N HIS A 98 -13.95 2.41 3.89
CA HIS A 98 -13.85 3.68 3.16
C HIS A 98 -12.57 3.78 2.31
N CYS A 99 -11.52 3.06 2.70
CA CYS A 99 -10.25 3.09 1.97
C CYS A 99 -10.31 2.34 0.63
N LEU A 100 -11.18 1.34 0.49
CA LEU A 100 -11.22 0.45 -0.67
C LEU A 100 -11.42 1.19 -2.00
N GLU A 101 -12.48 1.98 -2.12
CA GLU A 101 -12.80 2.67 -3.37
C GLU A 101 -11.80 3.79 -3.68
N ILE A 102 -11.25 4.43 -2.64
CA ILE A 102 -10.20 5.44 -2.78
C ILE A 102 -8.92 4.80 -3.33
N ALA A 103 -8.48 3.69 -2.74
CA ALA A 103 -7.29 2.95 -3.16
C ALA A 103 -7.43 2.41 -4.59
N ASP A 104 -8.56 1.80 -4.94
CA ASP A 104 -8.87 1.34 -6.30
C ASP A 104 -8.91 2.53 -7.29
N THR A 105 -9.41 3.69 -6.88
CA THR A 105 -9.47 4.88 -7.74
C THR A 105 -8.10 5.48 -7.98
N ILE A 106 -7.25 5.58 -6.96
CA ILE A 106 -5.86 6.06 -7.10
C ILE A 106 -5.06 5.13 -8.03
N ASN A 107 -5.25 3.82 -7.88
CA ASN A 107 -4.54 2.79 -8.64
C ASN A 107 -5.33 2.27 -9.86
N ARG A 108 -6.30 3.04 -10.36
CA ARG A 108 -7.27 2.63 -11.39
C ARG A 108 -6.65 2.07 -12.66
N ASP A 109 -5.49 2.56 -13.06
CA ASP A 109 -4.83 2.09 -14.26
C ASP A 109 -4.43 0.62 -14.13
N TYR A 110 -4.04 0.18 -12.94
CA TYR A 110 -3.66 -1.21 -12.63
C TYR A 110 -4.84 -2.09 -12.24
N VAL A 111 -5.95 -1.51 -11.75
CA VAL A 111 -7.22 -2.23 -11.56
C VAL A 111 -7.78 -2.70 -12.90
N LYS A 112 -7.64 -1.91 -13.98
CA LYS A 112 -8.14 -2.21 -15.31
C LYS A 112 -7.32 -3.26 -16.07
N ILE A 113 -6.06 -3.44 -15.71
CA ILE A 113 -5.15 -4.39 -16.36
C ILE A 113 -5.21 -5.71 -15.56
N ASP A 114 -6.25 -6.50 -15.81
CA ASP A 114 -6.42 -7.84 -15.24
C ASP A 114 -6.25 -7.89 -13.70
N TRP A 115 -6.75 -6.84 -13.03
CA TRP A 115 -6.60 -6.66 -11.59
C TRP A 115 -5.15 -6.81 -11.08
N GLN A 116 -4.19 -6.19 -11.75
CA GLN A 116 -2.83 -6.08 -11.21
C GLN A 116 -2.83 -5.40 -9.83
N PHE A 117 -3.77 -4.48 -9.61
CA PHE A 117 -4.07 -3.92 -8.29
C PHE A 117 -5.48 -4.27 -7.86
N LYS A 118 -5.67 -4.58 -6.58
CA LYS A 118 -6.98 -4.62 -5.94
C LYS A 118 -6.88 -4.29 -4.46
N ALA A 119 -7.72 -3.36 -4.00
CA ALA A 119 -7.95 -3.11 -2.58
C ALA A 119 -9.01 -4.08 -2.05
N ILE A 120 -8.83 -4.57 -0.84
CA ILE A 120 -9.68 -5.55 -0.16
C ILE A 120 -9.89 -5.08 1.28
N THR A 121 -11.16 -4.93 1.68
CA THR A 121 -11.48 -4.63 3.09
C THR A 121 -11.38 -5.93 3.88
N GLN A 122 -10.33 -6.03 4.69
CA GLN A 122 -10.09 -7.20 5.55
C GLN A 122 -9.05 -6.86 6.61
N ASP A 123 -9.27 -7.39 7.83
CA ASP A 123 -8.25 -7.37 8.86
C ASP A 123 -7.05 -8.23 8.44
N ILE A 124 -5.86 -7.65 8.59
CA ILE A 124 -4.61 -8.34 8.25
C ILE A 124 -4.37 -9.58 9.13
N MET A 125 -4.98 -9.62 10.32
CA MET A 125 -4.95 -10.78 11.21
C MET A 125 -5.71 -11.98 10.66
N ASP A 126 -6.71 -11.75 9.79
CA ASP A 126 -7.60 -12.76 9.23
C ASP A 126 -7.18 -13.22 7.82
N ILE A 127 -6.07 -12.69 7.29
CA ILE A 127 -5.56 -13.08 5.98
C ILE A 127 -4.91 -14.47 6.07
N ASN A 128 -5.27 -15.34 5.12
CA ASN A 128 -4.50 -16.55 4.89
C ASN A 128 -3.30 -16.24 3.98
N TYR A 129 -2.12 -16.01 4.56
CA TYR A 129 -0.90 -15.68 3.82
C TYR A 129 -0.33 -16.84 2.98
N ASN A 130 -0.82 -18.07 3.14
CA ASN A 130 -0.46 -19.17 2.23
C ASN A 130 -1.29 -19.14 0.96
N THR A 131 -2.60 -18.84 1.09
CA THR A 131 -3.53 -18.91 -0.04
C THR A 131 -4.75 -18.05 0.27
N HIS A 132 -4.78 -16.82 -0.23
CA HIS A 132 -5.88 -15.89 -0.02
C HIS A 132 -6.85 -15.94 -1.20
N THR A 133 -8.13 -16.20 -0.93
CA THR A 133 -9.19 -16.26 -1.94
C THR A 133 -10.15 -15.10 -1.74
N TRP A 134 -10.45 -14.39 -2.82
CA TRP A 134 -11.31 -13.22 -2.83
C TRP A 134 -12.16 -13.16 -4.10
N GLN A 135 -13.21 -12.32 -4.05
CA GLN A 135 -14.08 -12.02 -5.19
C GLN A 135 -14.23 -10.51 -5.33
N THR A 136 -14.54 -10.05 -6.53
CA THR A 136 -14.86 -8.65 -6.79
C THR A 136 -15.97 -8.52 -7.84
N TRP A 137 -16.67 -7.40 -7.81
CA TRP A 137 -17.68 -7.10 -8.81
C TRP A 137 -17.04 -6.74 -10.16
N SER A 138 -17.33 -7.51 -11.17
CA SER A 138 -16.91 -7.24 -12.55
C SER A 138 -17.93 -6.34 -13.25
N LYS A 139 -17.63 -5.06 -13.39
CA LYS A 139 -18.49 -4.12 -14.13
C LYS A 139 -18.68 -4.53 -15.59
N ALA A 140 -17.65 -5.11 -16.21
CA ALA A 140 -17.71 -5.57 -17.60
C ALA A 140 -18.70 -6.72 -17.80
N ASN A 141 -18.82 -7.61 -16.79
CA ASN A 141 -19.67 -8.80 -16.85
C ASN A 141 -20.96 -8.67 -16.03
N ASN A 142 -21.13 -7.55 -15.33
CA ASN A 142 -22.26 -7.27 -14.44
C ASN A 142 -22.54 -8.41 -13.43
N ARG A 143 -21.50 -8.99 -12.84
CA ARG A 143 -21.57 -10.08 -11.86
C ARG A 143 -20.32 -10.14 -11.00
N MET A 144 -20.39 -10.88 -9.90
CA MET A 144 -19.23 -11.25 -9.12
C MET A 144 -18.24 -12.05 -9.98
N SER A 145 -16.96 -11.84 -9.78
CA SER A 145 -15.91 -12.67 -10.36
C SER A 145 -16.05 -14.12 -9.87
N ARG A 146 -15.38 -15.07 -10.52
CA ARG A 146 -15.05 -16.34 -9.88
C ARG A 146 -14.09 -16.07 -8.73
N ASP A 147 -13.87 -17.07 -7.89
CA ASP A 147 -12.83 -17.03 -6.89
C ASP A 147 -11.48 -16.73 -7.54
N ILE A 148 -10.80 -15.73 -7.01
CA ILE A 148 -9.44 -15.35 -7.39
C ILE A 148 -8.57 -15.71 -6.21
N THR A 149 -7.52 -16.47 -6.46
CA THR A 149 -6.61 -16.94 -5.43
C THR A 149 -5.22 -16.35 -5.68
N ASP A 150 -4.67 -15.71 -4.66
CA ASP A 150 -3.32 -15.17 -4.66
C ASP A 150 -2.54 -15.67 -3.43
N SER A 151 -1.23 -15.84 -3.61
CA SER A 151 -0.28 -16.10 -2.52
C SER A 151 0.83 -15.05 -2.61
N PRO A 152 1.26 -14.44 -1.51
CA PRO A 152 2.27 -13.39 -1.57
C PRO A 152 3.67 -13.96 -1.78
N ASN A 153 4.44 -13.34 -2.67
CA ASN A 153 5.91 -13.45 -2.70
C ASN A 153 6.51 -12.44 -1.70
N THR A 154 5.81 -11.32 -1.50
CA THR A 154 6.23 -10.23 -0.64
C THR A 154 5.07 -9.74 0.22
N VAL A 155 5.32 -9.53 1.50
CA VAL A 155 4.40 -8.86 2.44
C VAL A 155 5.01 -7.53 2.83
N ILE A 156 4.28 -6.44 2.64
CA ILE A 156 4.71 -5.08 3.00
C ILE A 156 3.74 -4.52 4.04
N ASN A 157 4.27 -4.01 5.15
CA ASN A 157 3.52 -3.23 6.13
C ASN A 157 4.32 -1.99 6.53
N THR A 158 3.80 -0.82 6.19
CA THR A 158 4.42 0.49 6.51
C THR A 158 3.72 1.21 7.66
N SER A 159 2.90 0.48 8.42
CA SER A 159 2.09 0.98 9.52
C SER A 159 2.18 0.03 10.73
N CYS A 160 3.40 -0.50 10.98
CA CYS A 160 3.60 -1.49 12.05
C CYS A 160 3.34 -0.92 13.45
N GLU A 161 3.41 0.41 13.61
CA GLU A 161 3.09 1.13 14.83
C GLU A 161 1.62 1.03 15.24
N HIS A 162 0.73 0.68 14.33
CA HIS A 162 -0.70 0.51 14.59
C HIS A 162 -1.12 -0.93 14.91
N ILE A 163 -0.19 -1.90 14.86
CA ILE A 163 -0.54 -3.32 15.03
C ILE A 163 -0.31 -3.74 16.48
N GLU A 164 -1.39 -4.01 17.21
CA GLU A 164 -1.37 -4.40 18.63
C GLU A 164 -0.66 -5.75 18.80
N ASP A 165 -1.15 -6.79 18.14
CA ASP A 165 -0.62 -8.15 18.21
C ASP A 165 0.41 -8.42 17.09
N PHE A 166 1.41 -7.53 16.97
CA PHE A 166 2.38 -7.56 15.88
C PHE A 166 3.10 -8.92 15.76
N ALA A 167 3.52 -9.50 16.88
CA ALA A 167 4.22 -10.79 16.86
C ALA A 167 3.32 -11.93 16.35
N GLU A 168 2.03 -11.92 16.71
CA GLU A 168 1.05 -12.89 16.21
C GLU A 168 0.85 -12.69 14.71
N TRP A 169 0.61 -11.45 14.25
CA TRP A 169 0.49 -11.16 12.83
C TRP A 169 1.72 -11.64 12.05
N TYR A 170 2.92 -11.27 12.51
CA TYR A 170 4.18 -11.63 11.85
C TYR A 170 4.35 -13.16 11.74
N SER A 171 3.93 -13.91 12.75
CA SER A 171 4.00 -15.38 12.76
C SER A 171 3.12 -16.07 11.71
N LYS A 172 2.10 -15.37 11.16
CA LYS A 172 1.21 -15.90 10.11
C LYS A 172 1.85 -15.86 8.72
N ILE A 173 2.93 -15.09 8.56
CA ILE A 173 3.61 -14.94 7.26
C ILE A 173 4.47 -16.19 7.02
N PRO A 174 4.30 -16.87 5.86
CA PRO A 174 5.06 -18.06 5.55
C PRO A 174 6.58 -17.81 5.47
N ASN A 175 7.37 -18.80 5.87
CA ASN A 175 8.81 -18.77 5.64
C ASN A 175 9.11 -18.61 4.14
N GLN A 176 10.24 -17.98 3.82
CA GLN A 176 10.69 -17.65 2.46
C GLN A 176 9.87 -16.54 1.75
N THR A 177 8.94 -15.90 2.43
CA THR A 177 8.31 -14.67 1.96
C THR A 177 9.24 -13.49 2.20
N ILE A 178 9.39 -12.60 1.22
CA ILE A 178 10.07 -11.32 1.43
C ILE A 178 9.18 -10.47 2.33
N VAL A 179 9.72 -9.96 3.43
CA VAL A 179 8.98 -9.12 4.37
C VAL A 179 9.61 -7.75 4.43
N VAL A 180 8.80 -6.71 4.22
CA VAL A 180 9.22 -5.30 4.21
C VAL A 180 8.39 -4.55 5.24
N LEU A 181 9.05 -4.01 6.25
CA LEU A 181 8.40 -3.41 7.41
C LEU A 181 8.91 -1.99 7.66
N GLN A 182 8.01 -1.09 7.98
CA GLN A 182 8.34 0.22 8.53
C GLN A 182 7.54 0.45 9.81
N SER A 183 8.17 1.13 10.76
CA SER A 183 7.55 1.68 11.95
C SER A 183 8.17 3.05 12.23
N ASN A 184 7.70 3.74 13.24
CA ASN A 184 8.20 5.03 13.64
C ASN A 184 8.42 5.13 15.16
N ASN A 185 8.98 6.26 15.59
CA ASN A 185 9.19 6.60 17.01
C ASN A 185 8.29 7.77 17.46
N TYR A 186 7.18 8.01 16.80
CA TYR A 186 6.28 9.10 17.10
C TYR A 186 5.18 8.65 18.08
N PHE A 187 5.48 8.74 19.38
CA PHE A 187 4.63 8.25 20.48
C PHE A 187 3.49 9.20 20.87
N GLU A 188 3.39 10.38 20.24
CA GLU A 188 2.40 11.39 20.64
C GLU A 188 1.01 11.16 20.02
N ILE A 189 0.87 10.20 19.12
CA ILE A 189 -0.41 9.82 18.50
C ILE A 189 -1.00 8.63 19.26
N GLU A 190 -2.26 8.75 19.67
CA GLU A 190 -2.96 7.74 20.49
C GLU A 190 -3.01 6.37 19.81
N ASP A 191 -3.21 6.35 18.47
CA ASP A 191 -3.29 5.12 17.69
C ASP A 191 -1.93 4.48 17.39
N HIS A 192 -0.82 5.10 17.79
CA HIS A 192 0.53 4.55 17.65
C HIS A 192 0.90 3.68 18.85
N ILE A 193 0.28 2.51 18.92
CA ILE A 193 0.37 1.60 20.08
C ILE A 193 1.63 0.73 20.08
N ASN A 194 2.29 0.57 18.93
CA ASN A 194 3.48 -0.28 18.74
C ASN A 194 4.67 0.48 18.12
N CYS A 195 4.91 1.71 18.56
CA CYS A 195 6.09 2.47 18.16
C CYS A 195 7.37 1.84 18.70
N SER A 196 8.47 2.02 17.97
CA SER A 196 9.81 1.60 18.40
C SER A 196 10.75 2.79 18.58
N LYS A 197 11.49 2.84 19.70
CA LYS A 197 12.42 3.95 20.00
C LYS A 197 13.60 4.02 19.03
N ASN A 198 13.98 2.90 18.47
CA ASN A 198 15.10 2.77 17.56
C ASN A 198 15.02 1.48 16.75
N ILE A 199 15.87 1.37 15.75
CA ILE A 199 15.92 0.21 14.84
C ILE A 199 16.20 -1.12 15.56
N LEU A 200 16.97 -1.11 16.66
CA LEU A 200 17.28 -2.34 17.39
C LEU A 200 16.07 -2.86 18.17
N GLU A 201 15.23 -1.96 18.68
CA GLU A 201 13.98 -2.31 19.35
C GLU A 201 12.99 -2.89 18.33
N PHE A 202 12.85 -2.25 17.16
CA PHE A 202 12.01 -2.73 16.08
C PHE A 202 12.48 -4.11 15.56
N ALA A 203 13.77 -4.28 15.33
CA ALA A 203 14.34 -5.55 14.85
C ALA A 203 14.09 -6.74 15.80
N LYS A 204 13.93 -6.51 17.11
CA LYS A 204 13.58 -7.58 18.06
C LYS A 204 12.18 -8.13 17.87
N GLN A 205 11.26 -7.32 17.32
CA GLN A 205 9.89 -7.73 17.03
C GLN A 205 9.81 -8.56 15.72
N THR A 206 10.85 -8.53 14.92
CA THR A 206 10.89 -9.12 13.57
C THR A 206 12.07 -10.08 13.45
N PRO A 207 11.98 -11.32 13.98
CA PRO A 207 13.08 -12.27 13.96
C PRO A 207 13.32 -12.81 12.53
N MET A 208 13.87 -11.96 11.66
CA MET A 208 14.23 -12.29 10.29
C MET A 208 15.53 -13.14 10.30
N THR A 209 15.54 -14.21 9.51
CA THR A 209 16.74 -15.05 9.33
C THR A 209 17.78 -14.35 8.47
N ASP A 210 17.33 -13.68 7.40
CA ASP A 210 18.17 -12.98 6.44
C ASP A 210 17.73 -11.52 6.33
N CYS A 211 18.45 -10.61 6.98
CA CYS A 211 18.17 -9.18 6.88
C CYS A 211 18.87 -8.60 5.64
N LEU A 212 18.11 -8.33 4.59
CA LEU A 212 18.62 -7.77 3.34
C LEU A 212 18.96 -6.28 3.46
N TYR A 213 18.19 -5.54 4.26
CA TYR A 213 18.37 -4.13 4.51
C TYR A 213 17.81 -3.73 5.87
N SER A 214 18.47 -2.80 6.53
CA SER A 214 17.99 -2.16 7.75
C SER A 214 18.51 -0.73 7.80
N GLY A 215 17.64 0.24 8.07
CA GLY A 215 17.99 1.66 8.06
C GLY A 215 17.01 2.54 8.82
N VAL A 216 17.38 3.78 8.98
CA VAL A 216 16.58 4.84 9.63
C VAL A 216 16.50 6.03 8.70
N LEU A 217 15.31 6.57 8.52
CA LEU A 217 15.08 7.84 7.83
C LEU A 217 14.71 8.90 8.87
N GLU A 218 15.45 9.99 8.89
CA GLU A 218 15.08 11.19 9.66
C GLU A 218 14.12 12.06 8.83
N LEU A 219 12.95 12.39 9.41
CA LEU A 219 11.88 13.17 8.76
C LEU A 219 11.78 14.58 9.34
#